data_9718bbb27d37b3b254c602ef2178f6ce
#
_entry.id   9718bbb27d37b3b254c602ef2178f6ce
#
_cell.length_a   1.000
_cell.length_b   1.000
_cell.length_c   1.000
_cell.angle_alpha   90.00
_cell.angle_beta   90.00
_cell.angle_gamma   90.00
#
_symmetry.space_group_name_H-M   'P 1'
#
loop_
_entity.id
_entity.type
_entity.pdbx_description
1 polymer ?
#
loop_
_entity_poly.entity_id
_entity_poly.type
_entity_poly.pdbx_seq_one_letter_code
_entity_poly.pdbx_strand_id
1 'polypeptide(L)'
;MTATTTRHERRKQRTRTLIRETAWELFAAHGYDATTIKAIADAADVAPRTVTVHFTAKDDLLFADDDYFGAGRLEHRLAARPAGQPALETLRQWMIQTIDDISSSRAGRASLYWRARALRARLIDENDRLRGLARASYAPAERILAAAIADDLHVQPDALAPRLAAATAVTGLRELYDSREARSLGPEPTGADLIQLVNQVIDYAIAGLAAVTAAPAD
;
A
#
# COMPACT_ATOMS: atom_id res chain seq x y z
N MET A 1 0.45 18.14 -17.96
CA MET A 1 -0.55 17.70 -18.96
C MET A 1 -1.46 16.70 -18.30
N THR A 2 -2.67 17.12 -17.88
CA THR A 2 -3.69 16.22 -17.28
C THR A 2 -4.31 15.40 -18.41
N ALA A 3 -4.04 14.10 -18.43
CA ALA A 3 -4.69 13.19 -19.36
C ALA A 3 -6.21 13.23 -19.16
N THR A 4 -6.94 13.66 -20.18
CA THR A 4 -8.41 13.68 -20.15
C THR A 4 -8.91 12.25 -20.14
N THR A 5 -9.26 11.75 -18.95
CA THR A 5 -9.86 10.41 -18.76
C THR A 5 -11.13 10.31 -19.60
N THR A 6 -11.18 9.36 -20.53
CA THR A 6 -12.32 9.18 -21.44
C THR A 6 -13.59 8.77 -20.67
N ARG A 7 -14.78 8.98 -21.26
CA ARG A 7 -16.05 8.52 -20.68
C ARG A 7 -16.04 7.00 -20.40
N HIS A 8 -15.37 6.24 -21.28
CA HIS A 8 -15.23 4.79 -21.15
C HIS A 8 -14.36 4.40 -19.94
N GLU A 9 -13.22 5.06 -19.76
CA GLU A 9 -12.33 4.81 -18.62
C GLU A 9 -13.02 5.15 -17.29
N ARG A 10 -13.73 6.27 -17.24
CA ARG A 10 -14.53 6.64 -16.04
C ARG A 10 -15.60 5.59 -15.72
N ARG A 11 -16.29 5.03 -16.73
CA ARG A 11 -17.26 3.95 -16.52
C ARG A 11 -16.57 2.69 -16.03
N LYS A 12 -15.46 2.30 -16.66
CA LYS A 12 -14.64 1.14 -16.25
C LYS A 12 -14.21 1.26 -14.80
N GLN A 13 -13.70 2.44 -14.41
CA GLN A 13 -13.26 2.68 -13.04
C GLN A 13 -14.42 2.64 -12.03
N ARG A 14 -15.58 3.21 -12.35
CA ARG A 14 -16.78 3.12 -11.49
C ARG A 14 -17.22 1.68 -11.26
N THR A 15 -17.28 0.86 -12.31
CA THR A 15 -17.62 -0.57 -12.21
C THR A 15 -16.60 -1.32 -11.37
N ARG A 16 -15.30 -1.05 -11.55
CA ARG A 16 -14.23 -1.65 -10.76
C ARG A 16 -14.38 -1.30 -9.27
N THR A 17 -14.61 -0.04 -8.96
CA THR A 17 -14.83 0.43 -7.57
C THR A 17 -16.06 -0.24 -6.95
N LEU A 18 -17.20 -0.29 -7.65
CA LEU A 18 -18.42 -0.95 -7.16
C LEU A 18 -18.17 -2.43 -6.83
N ILE A 19 -17.57 -3.18 -7.76
CA ILE A 19 -17.26 -4.61 -7.54
C ILE A 19 -16.39 -4.79 -6.30
N ARG A 20 -15.37 -3.95 -6.12
CA ARG A 20 -14.45 -4.03 -4.98
C ARG A 20 -15.16 -3.71 -3.66
N GLU A 21 -15.92 -2.63 -3.59
CA GLU A 21 -16.69 -2.25 -2.41
C GLU A 21 -17.67 -3.35 -1.99
N THR A 22 -18.43 -3.89 -2.96
CA THR A 22 -19.35 -5.03 -2.71
C THR A 22 -18.60 -6.27 -2.21
N ALA A 23 -17.42 -6.58 -2.78
CA ALA A 23 -16.61 -7.70 -2.32
C ALA A 23 -16.16 -7.52 -0.86
N TRP A 24 -15.77 -6.30 -0.49
CA TRP A 24 -15.34 -5.99 0.87
C TRP A 24 -16.49 -6.08 1.88
N GLU A 25 -17.70 -5.67 1.52
CA GLU A 25 -18.89 -5.87 2.35
C GLU A 25 -19.17 -7.37 2.58
N LEU A 26 -19.08 -8.18 1.53
CA LEU A 26 -19.25 -9.63 1.63
C LEU A 26 -18.13 -10.30 2.44
N PHE A 27 -16.88 -9.88 2.27
CA PHE A 27 -15.77 -10.37 3.07
C PHE A 27 -15.94 -10.02 4.56
N ALA A 28 -16.45 -8.84 4.87
CA ALA A 28 -16.74 -8.42 6.24
C ALA A 28 -17.86 -9.26 6.87
N ALA A 29 -18.91 -9.58 6.11
CA ALA A 29 -20.09 -10.29 6.58
C ALA A 29 -19.91 -11.80 6.68
N HIS A 30 -19.22 -12.41 5.71
CA HIS A 30 -19.15 -13.87 5.52
C HIS A 30 -17.75 -14.45 5.60
N GLY A 31 -16.73 -13.61 5.71
CA GLY A 31 -15.32 -14.01 5.61
C GLY A 31 -14.84 -14.19 4.17
N TYR A 32 -13.51 -14.23 4.02
CA TYR A 32 -12.88 -14.31 2.70
C TYR A 32 -13.19 -15.62 2.01
N ASP A 33 -13.00 -16.77 2.65
CA ASP A 33 -13.08 -18.09 2.02
C ASP A 33 -14.51 -18.43 1.56
N ALA A 34 -15.52 -18.07 2.35
CA ALA A 34 -16.92 -18.32 2.03
C ALA A 34 -17.47 -17.43 0.91
N THR A 35 -16.83 -16.30 0.61
CA THR A 35 -17.27 -15.38 -0.44
C THR A 35 -16.77 -15.85 -1.80
N THR A 36 -17.67 -16.00 -2.77
CA THR A 36 -17.36 -16.44 -4.13
C THR A 36 -17.45 -15.27 -5.14
N ILE A 37 -16.75 -15.40 -6.29
CA ILE A 37 -16.87 -14.44 -7.40
C ILE A 37 -18.34 -14.34 -7.88
N LYS A 38 -19.09 -15.44 -7.86
CA LYS A 38 -20.51 -15.43 -8.21
C LYS A 38 -21.32 -14.58 -7.23
N ALA A 39 -21.12 -14.77 -5.91
CA ALA A 39 -21.83 -14.00 -4.89
C ALA A 39 -21.51 -12.49 -5.02
N ILE A 40 -20.26 -12.14 -5.31
CA ILE A 40 -19.85 -10.74 -5.54
C ILE A 40 -20.55 -10.17 -6.77
N ALA A 41 -20.60 -10.93 -7.87
CA ALA A 41 -21.23 -10.50 -9.09
C ALA A 41 -22.75 -10.28 -8.91
N ASP A 42 -23.42 -11.22 -8.24
CA ASP A 42 -24.85 -11.15 -7.95
C ASP A 42 -25.15 -9.91 -7.05
N ALA A 43 -24.35 -9.67 -6.01
CA ALA A 43 -24.54 -8.54 -5.11
C ALA A 43 -24.19 -7.18 -5.76
N ALA A 44 -23.25 -7.14 -6.69
CA ALA A 44 -22.90 -5.93 -7.44
C ALA A 44 -23.78 -5.67 -8.67
N ASP A 45 -24.77 -6.52 -8.92
CA ASP A 45 -25.65 -6.47 -10.10
C ASP A 45 -24.84 -6.43 -11.42
N VAL A 46 -23.86 -7.33 -11.54
CA VAL A 46 -23.03 -7.49 -12.75
C VAL A 46 -22.91 -8.96 -13.14
N ALA A 47 -22.57 -9.22 -14.40
CA ALA A 47 -22.27 -10.60 -14.82
C ALA A 47 -20.95 -11.08 -14.16
N PRO A 48 -20.80 -12.38 -13.78
CA PRO A 48 -19.55 -12.92 -13.24
C PRO A 48 -18.33 -12.65 -14.13
N ARG A 49 -18.50 -12.68 -15.44
CA ARG A 49 -17.46 -12.31 -16.41
C ARG A 49 -17.01 -10.85 -16.27
N THR A 50 -17.90 -9.95 -15.86
CA THR A 50 -17.52 -8.55 -15.60
C THR A 50 -16.55 -8.48 -14.45
N VAL A 51 -16.79 -9.25 -13.37
CA VAL A 51 -15.86 -9.31 -12.23
C VAL A 51 -14.47 -9.79 -12.69
N THR A 52 -14.40 -10.90 -13.44
CA THR A 52 -13.13 -11.48 -13.90
C THR A 52 -12.40 -10.65 -14.98
N VAL A 53 -13.10 -9.77 -15.69
CA VAL A 53 -12.46 -8.77 -16.57
C VAL A 53 -11.76 -7.67 -15.78
N HIS A 54 -12.29 -7.32 -14.61
CA HIS A 54 -11.71 -6.28 -13.74
C HIS A 54 -10.69 -6.82 -12.74
N PHE A 55 -10.87 -8.07 -12.29
CA PHE A 55 -10.04 -8.72 -11.28
C PHE A 55 -9.77 -10.17 -11.70
N THR A 56 -8.53 -10.49 -12.00
CA THR A 56 -8.13 -11.79 -12.54
C THR A 56 -8.38 -12.93 -11.55
N ALA A 57 -8.23 -12.63 -10.25
CA ALA A 57 -8.47 -13.56 -9.16
C ALA A 57 -9.25 -12.88 -8.02
N LYS A 58 -9.83 -13.68 -7.11
CA LYS A 58 -10.48 -13.16 -5.89
C LYS A 58 -9.48 -12.39 -5.01
N ASP A 59 -8.23 -12.81 -5.01
CA ASP A 59 -7.15 -12.15 -4.27
C ASP A 59 -6.93 -10.70 -4.73
N ASP A 60 -7.11 -10.42 -6.03
CA ASP A 60 -6.96 -9.07 -6.59
C ASP A 60 -7.93 -8.06 -5.98
N LEU A 61 -9.09 -8.53 -5.48
CA LEU A 61 -10.05 -7.67 -4.78
C LEU A 61 -9.50 -7.11 -3.46
N LEU A 62 -8.49 -7.78 -2.88
CA LEU A 62 -7.82 -7.34 -1.66
C LEU A 62 -6.49 -6.61 -1.95
N PHE A 63 -5.78 -7.00 -3.02
CA PHE A 63 -4.39 -6.59 -3.27
C PHE A 63 -4.19 -5.74 -4.52
N ALA A 64 -5.05 -5.85 -5.53
CA ALA A 64 -5.00 -4.99 -6.71
C ALA A 64 -5.56 -3.61 -6.35
N ASP A 65 -4.80 -2.56 -6.62
CA ASP A 65 -5.12 -1.17 -6.33
C ASP A 65 -5.02 -0.78 -4.85
N ASP A 66 -3.83 -0.86 -4.31
CA ASP A 66 -3.44 0.10 -3.30
C ASP A 66 -3.23 1.44 -4.04
N ASP A 67 -4.36 2.10 -4.38
CA ASP A 67 -4.39 3.35 -5.18
C ASP A 67 -3.52 4.45 -4.55
N TYR A 68 -3.17 4.31 -3.28
CA TYR A 68 -2.37 5.28 -2.55
C TYR A 68 -0.89 4.89 -2.47
N PHE A 69 -0.53 3.59 -2.37
CA PHE A 69 0.84 3.13 -2.08
C PHE A 69 1.37 2.09 -3.09
N GLY A 70 0.77 2.00 -4.27
CA GLY A 70 1.19 1.03 -5.29
C GLY A 70 2.62 1.25 -5.80
N ALA A 71 3.32 0.16 -6.12
CA ALA A 71 4.70 0.17 -6.60
C ALA A 71 4.93 1.12 -7.79
N GLY A 72 4.00 1.20 -8.74
CA GLY A 72 4.10 2.11 -9.88
C GLY A 72 4.04 3.60 -9.49
N ARG A 73 3.31 3.95 -8.43
CA ARG A 73 3.31 5.32 -7.91
C ARG A 73 4.61 5.64 -7.19
N LEU A 74 5.15 4.69 -6.42
CA LEU A 74 6.44 4.82 -5.78
C LEU A 74 7.54 5.05 -6.82
N GLU A 75 7.58 4.24 -7.88
CA GLU A 75 8.53 4.39 -8.99
C GLU A 75 8.45 5.78 -9.61
N HIS A 76 7.25 6.23 -9.95
CA HIS A 76 7.04 7.57 -10.50
C HIS A 76 7.49 8.69 -9.55
N ARG A 77 7.21 8.57 -8.26
CA ARG A 77 7.63 9.55 -7.25
C ARG A 77 9.14 9.60 -7.09
N LEU A 78 9.80 8.43 -7.04
CA LEU A 78 11.25 8.35 -6.94
C LEU A 78 11.95 8.87 -8.20
N ALA A 79 11.40 8.59 -9.38
CA ALA A 79 11.92 9.12 -10.64
C ALA A 79 11.77 10.65 -10.78
N ALA A 80 10.73 11.22 -10.18
CA ALA A 80 10.43 12.66 -10.22
C ALA A 80 11.04 13.46 -9.04
N ARG A 81 11.82 12.81 -8.15
CA ARG A 81 12.40 13.48 -6.99
C ARG A 81 13.43 14.54 -7.39
N PRO A 82 13.52 15.65 -6.63
CA PRO A 82 14.56 16.64 -6.83
C PRO A 82 15.97 16.02 -6.76
N ALA A 83 16.91 16.55 -7.53
CA ALA A 83 18.30 16.14 -7.46
C ALA A 83 18.86 16.32 -6.04
N GLY A 84 19.53 15.29 -5.52
CA GLY A 84 20.09 15.29 -4.17
C GLY A 84 19.09 14.99 -3.04
N GLN A 85 17.80 14.79 -3.35
CA GLN A 85 16.84 14.37 -2.33
C GLN A 85 16.93 12.85 -2.12
N PRO A 86 17.22 12.37 -0.88
CA PRO A 86 17.31 10.94 -0.60
C PRO A 86 16.00 10.18 -0.87
N ALA A 87 16.10 8.94 -1.32
CA ALA A 87 14.95 8.10 -1.65
C ALA A 87 14.04 7.85 -0.44
N LEU A 88 14.61 7.61 0.75
CA LEU A 88 13.85 7.43 1.99
C LEU A 88 13.10 8.69 2.39
N GLU A 89 13.68 9.87 2.19
CA GLU A 89 13.01 11.14 2.47
C GLU A 89 11.89 11.43 1.45
N THR A 90 12.08 11.05 0.20
CA THR A 90 11.04 11.10 -0.83
C THR A 90 9.85 10.20 -0.46
N LEU A 91 10.12 8.99 0.04
CA LEU A 91 9.09 8.07 0.53
C LEU A 91 8.36 8.68 1.73
N ARG A 92 9.07 9.25 2.71
CA ARG A 92 8.50 9.95 3.88
C ARG A 92 7.50 11.03 3.46
N GLN A 93 7.94 11.95 2.62
CA GLN A 93 7.11 13.07 2.16
C GLN A 93 5.88 12.58 1.38
N TRP A 94 6.04 11.58 0.54
CA TRP A 94 4.91 10.99 -0.16
C TRP A 94 3.88 10.37 0.79
N MET A 95 4.34 9.62 1.80
CA MET A 95 3.47 9.01 2.81
C MET A 95 2.70 10.06 3.61
N ILE A 96 3.38 11.11 4.08
CA ILE A 96 2.76 12.22 4.81
C ILE A 96 1.70 12.90 3.94
N GLN A 97 2.05 13.27 2.71
CA GLN A 97 1.11 13.90 1.79
C GLN A 97 -0.12 13.01 1.52
N THR A 98 0.08 11.72 1.37
CA THR A 98 -1.02 10.77 1.15
C THR A 98 -1.95 10.69 2.37
N ILE A 99 -1.40 10.70 3.59
CA ILE A 99 -2.18 10.74 4.84
C ILE A 99 -2.99 12.04 4.93
N ASP A 100 -2.39 13.16 4.60
CA ASP A 100 -3.06 14.47 4.60
C ASP A 100 -4.18 14.52 3.55
N ASP A 101 -3.96 13.99 2.35
CA ASP A 101 -4.96 13.91 1.27
C ASP A 101 -6.15 13.04 1.67
N ILE A 102 -5.91 11.91 2.36
CA ILE A 102 -6.96 11.04 2.88
C ILE A 102 -7.71 11.75 4.00
N SER A 103 -7.01 12.34 4.96
CA SER A 103 -7.59 12.98 6.14
C SER A 103 -8.40 14.23 5.78
N SER A 104 -7.98 14.98 4.76
CA SER A 104 -8.69 16.16 4.25
C SER A 104 -9.80 15.81 3.24
N SER A 105 -9.94 14.54 2.85
CA SER A 105 -11.00 14.12 1.93
C SER A 105 -12.37 14.26 2.60
N ARG A 106 -13.43 14.46 1.74
CA ARG A 106 -14.80 14.65 2.23
C ARG A 106 -15.17 13.62 3.29
N ALA A 107 -15.85 14.08 4.35
CA ALA A 107 -16.34 13.25 5.44
C ALA A 107 -17.02 11.96 4.90
N GLY A 108 -16.58 10.81 5.40
CA GLY A 108 -17.01 9.48 4.96
C GLY A 108 -15.98 8.74 4.07
N ARG A 109 -15.22 9.40 3.23
CA ARG A 109 -14.23 8.71 2.37
C ARG A 109 -13.01 8.23 3.16
N ALA A 110 -12.51 9.05 4.09
CA ALA A 110 -11.44 8.67 5.00
C ALA A 110 -11.86 7.49 5.88
N SER A 111 -13.07 7.54 6.46
CA SER A 111 -13.62 6.45 7.27
C SER A 111 -13.77 5.15 6.48
N LEU A 112 -14.27 5.20 5.24
CA LEU A 112 -14.34 4.02 4.38
C LEU A 112 -12.96 3.43 4.09
N TYR A 113 -11.96 4.28 3.81
CA TYR A 113 -10.60 3.84 3.58
C TYR A 113 -10.02 3.10 4.79
N TRP A 114 -10.15 3.68 6.00
CA TRP A 114 -9.61 3.06 7.22
C TRP A 114 -10.33 1.76 7.59
N ARG A 115 -11.66 1.70 7.43
CA ARG A 115 -12.44 0.47 7.65
C ARG A 115 -12.04 -0.63 6.68
N ALA A 116 -11.87 -0.30 5.42
CA ALA A 116 -11.43 -1.23 4.40
C ALA A 116 -10.03 -1.78 4.73
N ARG A 117 -9.13 -0.91 5.18
CA ARG A 117 -7.78 -1.27 5.58
C ARG A 117 -7.75 -2.16 6.83
N ALA A 118 -8.53 -1.83 7.85
CA ALA A 118 -8.67 -2.64 9.06
C ALA A 118 -9.26 -4.03 8.76
N LEU A 119 -10.26 -4.11 7.87
CA LEU A 119 -10.80 -5.38 7.40
C LEU A 119 -9.74 -6.21 6.69
N ARG A 120 -8.98 -5.60 5.77
CA ARG A 120 -7.89 -6.28 5.05
C ARG A 120 -6.85 -6.85 6.01
N ALA A 121 -6.40 -6.06 6.99
CA ALA A 121 -5.44 -6.50 8.00
C ALA A 121 -5.97 -7.71 8.78
N ARG A 122 -7.23 -7.67 9.23
CA ARG A 122 -7.86 -8.80 9.90
C ARG A 122 -7.91 -10.05 9.04
N LEU A 123 -8.34 -9.93 7.77
CA LEU A 123 -8.42 -11.07 6.85
C LEU A 123 -7.04 -11.68 6.56
N ILE A 124 -6.00 -10.87 6.48
CA ILE A 124 -4.62 -11.31 6.32
C ILE A 124 -4.14 -12.05 7.58
N ASP A 125 -4.44 -11.53 8.78
CA ASP A 125 -4.08 -12.17 10.05
C ASP A 125 -4.76 -13.53 10.24
N GLU A 126 -6.01 -13.66 9.81
CA GLU A 126 -6.83 -14.87 9.94
C GLU A 126 -6.53 -15.94 8.87
N ASN A 127 -5.73 -15.63 7.83
CA ASN A 127 -5.53 -16.51 6.68
C ASN A 127 -4.07 -16.55 6.22
N ASP A 128 -3.40 -17.69 6.41
CA ASP A 128 -1.98 -17.88 6.06
C ASP A 128 -1.69 -17.70 4.58
N ARG A 129 -2.62 -18.09 3.71
CA ARG A 129 -2.49 -17.89 2.26
C ARG A 129 -2.50 -16.39 1.93
N LEU A 130 -3.44 -15.63 2.51
CA LEU A 130 -3.50 -14.17 2.30
C LEU A 130 -2.26 -13.48 2.87
N ARG A 131 -1.71 -13.98 3.98
CA ARG A 131 -0.45 -13.48 4.56
C ARG A 131 0.73 -13.69 3.61
N GLY A 132 0.81 -14.84 2.96
CA GLY A 132 1.81 -15.11 1.92
C GLY A 132 1.68 -14.17 0.72
N LEU A 133 0.46 -13.98 0.22
CA LEU A 133 0.16 -13.07 -0.90
C LEU A 133 0.45 -11.60 -0.55
N ALA A 134 0.10 -11.17 0.66
CA ALA A 134 0.42 -9.83 1.15
C ALA A 134 1.92 -9.58 1.12
N ARG A 135 2.73 -10.52 1.65
CA ARG A 135 4.21 -10.41 1.60
C ARG A 135 4.73 -10.32 0.18
N ALA A 136 4.22 -11.15 -0.72
CA ALA A 136 4.63 -11.14 -2.13
C ALA A 136 4.29 -9.81 -2.83
N SER A 137 3.18 -9.16 -2.44
CA SER A 137 2.74 -7.90 -3.05
C SER A 137 3.66 -6.71 -2.78
N TYR A 138 4.52 -6.79 -1.75
CA TYR A 138 5.45 -5.70 -1.39
C TYR A 138 6.82 -5.81 -2.09
N ALA A 139 7.19 -6.98 -2.60
CA ALA A 139 8.48 -7.19 -3.25
C ALA A 139 8.78 -6.22 -4.42
N PRO A 140 7.83 -5.80 -5.25
CA PRO A 140 8.08 -4.76 -6.26
C PRO A 140 8.47 -3.42 -5.64
N ALA A 141 7.77 -2.97 -4.58
CA ALA A 141 8.08 -1.71 -3.91
C ALA A 141 9.46 -1.75 -3.24
N GLU A 142 9.81 -2.86 -2.60
CA GLU A 142 11.14 -3.07 -2.00
C GLU A 142 12.25 -2.95 -3.05
N ARG A 143 12.10 -3.59 -4.21
CA ARG A 143 13.09 -3.52 -5.30
C ARG A 143 13.25 -2.11 -5.86
N ILE A 144 12.13 -1.40 -6.07
CA ILE A 144 12.13 -0.04 -6.60
C ILE A 144 12.83 0.90 -5.60
N LEU A 145 12.49 0.79 -4.32
CA LEU A 145 13.10 1.61 -3.27
C LEU A 145 14.58 1.28 -3.08
N ALA A 146 14.96 -0.02 -3.11
CA ALA A 146 16.35 -0.44 -3.01
C ALA A 146 17.21 0.12 -4.15
N ALA A 147 16.71 0.09 -5.39
CA ALA A 147 17.39 0.68 -6.53
C ALA A 147 17.63 2.19 -6.33
N ALA A 148 16.61 2.92 -5.89
CA ALA A 148 16.73 4.36 -5.65
C ALA A 148 17.69 4.70 -4.48
N ILE A 149 17.73 3.88 -3.42
CA ILE A 149 18.71 4.03 -2.33
C ILE A 149 20.12 3.70 -2.81
N ALA A 150 20.28 2.70 -3.68
CA ALA A 150 21.56 2.34 -4.26
C ALA A 150 22.13 3.47 -5.14
N ASP A 151 21.27 4.14 -5.91
CA ASP A 151 21.64 5.34 -6.67
C ASP A 151 22.13 6.45 -5.73
N ASP A 152 21.44 6.71 -4.61
CA ASP A 152 21.83 7.71 -3.61
C ASP A 152 23.22 7.41 -3.01
N LEU A 153 23.53 6.14 -2.81
CA LEU A 153 24.80 5.67 -2.22
C LEU A 153 25.91 5.41 -3.25
N HIS A 154 25.61 5.50 -4.54
CA HIS A 154 26.53 5.15 -5.65
C HIS A 154 27.06 3.70 -5.55
N VAL A 155 26.20 2.75 -5.19
CA VAL A 155 26.49 1.32 -5.08
C VAL A 155 25.62 0.49 -6.02
N GLN A 156 25.89 -0.82 -6.13
CA GLN A 156 25.03 -1.70 -6.93
C GLN A 156 23.65 -1.91 -6.27
N PRO A 157 22.58 -2.04 -7.08
CA PRO A 157 21.21 -2.21 -6.55
C PRO A 157 21.02 -3.46 -5.69
N ASP A 158 21.85 -4.48 -5.86
CA ASP A 158 21.83 -5.73 -5.10
C ASP A 158 22.71 -5.70 -3.84
N ALA A 159 23.40 -4.60 -3.57
CA ALA A 159 24.17 -4.41 -2.34
C ALA A 159 23.28 -4.57 -1.09
N LEU A 160 23.88 -5.06 0.00
CA LEU A 160 23.13 -5.41 1.21
C LEU A 160 22.44 -4.19 1.85
N ALA A 161 23.14 -3.06 1.97
CA ALA A 161 22.65 -1.88 2.67
C ALA A 161 21.36 -1.28 2.05
N PRO A 162 21.27 -1.00 0.73
CA PRO A 162 20.04 -0.54 0.09
C PRO A 162 18.88 -1.52 0.26
N ARG A 163 19.14 -2.82 0.12
CA ARG A 163 18.11 -3.86 0.26
C ARG A 163 17.55 -3.94 1.67
N LEU A 164 18.42 -3.89 2.69
CA LEU A 164 18.00 -3.87 4.10
C LEU A 164 17.18 -2.64 4.42
N ALA A 165 17.63 -1.45 4.00
CA ALA A 165 16.91 -0.20 4.23
C ALA A 165 15.54 -0.19 3.55
N ALA A 166 15.45 -0.65 2.30
CA ALA A 166 14.19 -0.74 1.57
C ALA A 166 13.23 -1.74 2.21
N ALA A 167 13.70 -2.94 2.56
CA ALA A 167 12.88 -3.95 3.25
C ALA A 167 12.40 -3.43 4.61
N THR A 168 13.26 -2.77 5.38
CA THR A 168 12.89 -2.15 6.66
C THR A 168 11.81 -1.10 6.50
N ALA A 169 11.97 -0.17 5.54
CA ALA A 169 11.00 0.89 5.30
C ALA A 169 9.67 0.33 4.82
N VAL A 170 9.66 -0.53 3.80
CA VAL A 170 8.42 -1.09 3.22
C VAL A 170 7.70 -2.00 4.21
N THR A 171 8.43 -2.92 4.87
CA THR A 171 7.83 -3.81 5.89
C THR A 171 7.37 -3.01 7.11
N GLY A 172 8.18 -2.05 7.58
CA GLY A 172 7.83 -1.20 8.71
C GLY A 172 6.57 -0.38 8.45
N LEU A 173 6.44 0.25 7.28
CA LEU A 173 5.23 0.96 6.88
C LEU A 173 4.01 0.04 6.80
N ARG A 174 4.18 -1.22 6.42
CA ARG A 174 3.12 -2.21 6.46
C ARG A 174 2.71 -2.53 7.90
N GLU A 175 3.67 -2.84 8.77
CA GLU A 175 3.42 -3.16 10.17
C GLU A 175 2.72 -2.02 10.92
N LEU A 176 2.96 -0.75 10.52
CA LEU A 176 2.23 0.39 11.06
C LEU A 176 0.72 0.23 11.02
N TYR A 177 0.21 -0.38 9.95
CA TYR A 177 -1.22 -0.51 9.75
C TYR A 177 -1.79 -1.80 10.32
N ASP A 178 -0.92 -2.80 10.58
CA ASP A 178 -1.28 -4.11 11.07
C ASP A 178 -0.95 -4.25 12.57
N SER A 179 -0.16 -3.31 13.13
CA SER A 179 0.32 -3.37 14.52
C SER A 179 -0.80 -3.19 15.55
N ARG A 180 -0.52 -3.68 16.77
CA ARG A 180 -1.41 -3.46 17.92
C ARG A 180 -1.49 -1.96 18.27
N GLU A 181 -0.40 -1.23 18.09
CA GLU A 181 -0.30 0.21 18.28
C GLU A 181 -1.26 0.94 17.33
N ALA A 182 -1.23 0.64 16.04
CA ALA A 182 -2.17 1.22 15.07
C ALA A 182 -3.63 0.89 15.44
N ARG A 183 -3.89 -0.34 15.88
CA ARG A 183 -5.23 -0.74 16.35
C ARG A 183 -5.64 -0.03 17.66
N SER A 184 -4.68 0.33 18.53
CA SER A 184 -4.92 1.06 19.77
C SER A 184 -5.25 2.54 19.55
N LEU A 185 -4.92 3.12 18.39
CA LEU A 185 -5.31 4.47 17.98
C LEU A 185 -6.82 4.59 17.72
N GLY A 186 -7.55 3.49 17.79
CA GLY A 186 -8.98 3.45 17.55
C GLY A 186 -9.35 3.15 16.08
N PRO A 187 -10.66 3.08 15.79
CA PRO A 187 -11.14 2.71 14.47
C PRO A 187 -10.85 3.77 13.37
N GLU A 188 -10.55 4.99 13.78
CA GLU A 188 -10.25 6.11 12.90
C GLU A 188 -9.06 6.89 13.47
N PRO A 189 -7.79 6.44 13.22
CA PRO A 189 -6.60 7.14 13.68
C PRO A 189 -6.52 8.54 13.08
N THR A 190 -6.00 9.51 13.84
CA THR A 190 -5.80 10.85 13.31
C THR A 190 -4.64 10.89 12.30
N GLY A 191 -4.67 11.85 11.37
CA GLY A 191 -3.56 12.05 10.45
C GLY A 191 -2.24 12.30 11.19
N ALA A 192 -2.27 13.01 12.32
CA ALA A 192 -1.08 13.29 13.14
C ALA A 192 -0.45 12.02 13.74
N ASP A 193 -1.28 11.10 14.27
CA ASP A 193 -0.80 9.83 14.82
C ASP A 193 -0.10 8.99 13.75
N LEU A 194 -0.71 8.91 12.55
CA LEU A 194 -0.16 8.17 11.44
C LEU A 194 1.14 8.77 10.90
N ILE A 195 1.22 10.10 10.82
CA ILE A 195 2.44 10.81 10.42
C ILE A 195 3.56 10.55 11.41
N GLN A 196 3.26 10.55 12.71
CA GLN A 196 4.25 10.22 13.75
C GLN A 196 4.81 8.80 13.55
N LEU A 197 3.94 7.82 13.29
CA LEU A 197 4.36 6.45 13.05
C LEU A 197 5.20 6.32 11.75
N VAL A 198 4.79 6.99 10.67
CA VAL A 198 5.58 7.02 9.42
C VAL A 198 6.98 7.55 9.68
N ASN A 199 7.10 8.67 10.44
CA ASN A 199 8.40 9.24 10.79
C ASN A 199 9.26 8.23 11.56
N GLN A 200 8.72 7.55 12.56
CA GLN A 200 9.45 6.55 13.35
C GLN A 200 10.01 5.43 12.46
N VAL A 201 9.21 4.90 11.52
CA VAL A 201 9.66 3.84 10.61
C VAL A 201 10.77 4.31 9.69
N ILE A 202 10.60 5.48 9.09
CA ILE A 202 11.60 6.00 8.16
C ILE A 202 12.89 6.40 8.89
N ASP A 203 12.78 6.98 10.10
CA ASP A 203 13.96 7.30 10.94
C ASP A 203 14.73 6.02 11.32
N TYR A 204 14.01 4.93 11.64
CA TYR A 204 14.63 3.62 11.89
C TYR A 204 15.35 3.07 10.67
N ALA A 205 14.75 3.18 9.47
CA ALA A 205 15.38 2.75 8.23
C ALA A 205 16.64 3.59 7.90
N ILE A 206 16.58 4.90 8.10
CA ILE A 206 17.72 5.82 7.90
C ILE A 206 18.85 5.51 8.89
N ALA A 207 18.53 5.34 10.17
CA ALA A 207 19.53 5.00 11.19
C ALA A 207 20.19 3.65 10.92
N GLY A 208 19.40 2.64 10.53
CA GLY A 208 19.91 1.32 10.13
C GLY A 208 20.81 1.40 8.90
N LEU A 209 20.44 2.18 7.89
CA LEU A 209 21.27 2.42 6.70
C LEU A 209 22.60 3.06 7.08
N ALA A 210 22.58 4.12 7.89
CA ALA A 210 23.78 4.81 8.37
C ALA A 210 24.72 3.85 9.14
N ALA A 211 24.17 3.00 10.00
CA ALA A 211 24.94 2.04 10.78
C ALA A 211 25.65 1.00 9.90
N VAL A 212 24.98 0.50 8.84
CA VAL A 212 25.57 -0.48 7.92
C VAL A 212 26.61 0.14 6.99
N THR A 213 26.42 1.41 6.59
CA THR A 213 27.34 2.11 5.70
C THR A 213 28.57 2.69 6.44
N ALA A 214 28.44 2.94 7.76
CA ALA A 214 29.55 3.41 8.60
C ALA A 214 30.47 2.28 9.11
N ALA A 215 30.07 1.00 8.98
CA ALA A 215 30.90 -0.12 9.39
C ALA A 215 32.16 -0.17 8.51
N PRO A 216 33.39 -0.24 9.09
CA PRO A 216 34.60 -0.38 8.28
C PRO A 216 34.50 -1.67 7.46
N ALA A 217 34.89 -1.58 6.20
CA ALA A 217 35.11 -2.77 5.39
C ALA A 217 36.41 -3.43 5.93
N ASP A 218 36.22 -4.55 6.66
CA ASP A 218 37.34 -5.41 7.08
C ASP A 218 37.99 -6.13 5.86
#